data_c59438e3d4dde80e6777eb8ad246bc03
#
_entry.id   c59438e3d4dde80e6777eb8ad246bc03
#
_cell.length_a   1.000
_cell.length_b   1.000
_cell.length_c   1.000
_cell.angle_alpha   90.00
_cell.angle_beta   90.00
_cell.angle_gamma   90.00
#
_symmetry.space_group_name_H-M   'P 1'
#
loop_
_entity.id
_entity.type
_entity.pdbx_description
1 polymer ?
#
loop_
_entity_poly.entity_id
_entity_poly.type
_entity_poly.pdbx_seq_one_letter_code
_entity_poly.pdbx_strand_id
1 'polypeptide(L)'
;MDLKKYIPILEWLPSYTKSYFKSDLAAGLTVWVMLVPQGMAYALLAGMPPIYGLYGGLIPLFIYAILGTSRQMSIGPVAISALLVLAGLSQLAEPASAEYISLAILTGLLVGIVQLIAGVVRLGFVANFLSHPVIAGFTSAAAIIIAVSQLKYLLGIEIPRLPSLGETIGYAFQHIGETHLPTVVFCLGGIAIMLLLKKINKALPGALIVAVLGTLLVKFLGLDQKGIDIVKNVPEGLPAFQLPDWTMENIKAVFPTVLTVTVICIVECFSIAKVWEAKHKNYKIDANQELLALGVSKIASSFFQAIPTSGSFTRSAVNSESGAKSGMASIITVVLIGLTLLFLTPLFYFLPKAILAAIVLLSVKSLFDLKEAKHLWHTHRGDFFMMLLTFIITLVLGIEEGVLAGVVLSIVLVMYRSSQPHIAVLGQLPSTKYFRNITRFPEATQIPACAIVRFDSQLFFANALYFKEFIENLVETQSQPLDALILDASSIHDIDSSGLNALSETNTFLKSKEIKLYISDIIGPVRDRLYKAGLMDEIGKENQFMYLEDAVACYQKRNNNETDFWTVSAIQTNHNT
;
A
#
# COMPACT_ATOMS: atom_id res chain seq x y z
N MET A 1 20.12 25.24 -2.74
CA MET A 1 19.19 24.18 -2.29
C MET A 1 17.81 24.80 -2.24
N ASP A 2 16.83 24.26 -2.95
CA ASP A 2 15.47 24.83 -2.94
C ASP A 2 14.76 24.37 -1.65
N LEU A 3 14.75 25.24 -0.64
CA LEU A 3 14.14 25.00 0.68
C LEU A 3 12.66 24.63 0.58
N LYS A 4 11.95 25.08 -0.46
CA LYS A 4 10.53 24.77 -0.69
C LYS A 4 10.30 23.29 -0.90
N LYS A 5 11.28 22.57 -1.45
CA LYS A 5 11.21 21.13 -1.66
C LYS A 5 11.19 20.35 -0.33
N TYR A 6 11.92 20.83 0.67
CA TYR A 6 12.04 20.16 1.99
C TYR A 6 11.07 20.71 3.04
N ILE A 7 10.54 21.90 2.82
CA ILE A 7 9.61 22.58 3.72
C ILE A 7 8.41 23.07 2.91
N PRO A 8 7.47 22.18 2.56
CA PRO A 8 6.33 22.48 1.66
C PRO A 8 5.41 23.60 2.14
N ILE A 9 5.37 23.92 3.44
CA ILE A 9 4.63 25.08 3.94
C ILE A 9 5.08 26.39 3.26
N LEU A 10 6.35 26.51 2.89
CA LEU A 10 6.91 27.70 2.19
C LEU A 10 6.40 27.83 0.75
N GLU A 11 5.79 26.79 0.19
CA GLU A 11 5.17 26.83 -1.13
C GLU A 11 3.78 27.48 -1.10
N TRP A 12 2.95 27.12 -0.11
CA TRP A 12 1.55 27.58 -0.09
C TRP A 12 1.29 28.75 0.86
N LEU A 13 2.12 28.96 1.91
CA LEU A 13 1.93 30.02 2.89
C LEU A 13 2.01 31.44 2.29
N PRO A 14 2.94 31.75 1.33
CA PRO A 14 3.00 33.09 0.73
C PRO A 14 1.76 33.46 -0.10
N SER A 15 1.03 32.48 -0.62
CA SER A 15 -0.21 32.68 -1.39
C SER A 15 -1.48 32.54 -0.55
N TYR A 16 -1.36 32.47 0.78
CA TYR A 16 -2.47 32.21 1.68
C TYR A 16 -3.38 33.43 1.83
N THR A 17 -4.69 33.23 1.65
CA THR A 17 -5.68 34.30 1.65
C THR A 17 -6.68 34.19 2.82
N LYS A 18 -7.38 35.30 3.13
CA LYS A 18 -8.48 35.29 4.12
C LYS A 18 -9.61 34.32 3.74
N SER A 19 -9.84 34.09 2.45
CA SER A 19 -10.82 33.10 1.97
C SER A 19 -10.38 31.68 2.31
N TYR A 20 -9.08 31.37 2.12
CA TYR A 20 -8.52 30.07 2.51
C TYR A 20 -8.61 29.85 4.01
N PHE A 21 -8.34 30.87 4.83
CA PHE A 21 -8.46 30.78 6.29
C PHE A 21 -9.88 30.39 6.73
N LYS A 22 -10.93 30.96 6.13
CA LYS A 22 -12.32 30.59 6.47
C LYS A 22 -12.62 29.13 6.15
N SER A 23 -12.14 28.64 5.00
CA SER A 23 -12.31 27.25 4.59
C SER A 23 -11.51 26.29 5.48
N ASP A 24 -10.25 26.62 5.76
CA ASP A 24 -9.36 25.80 6.60
C ASP A 24 -9.83 25.82 8.08
N LEU A 25 -10.42 26.90 8.55
CA LEU A 25 -11.03 26.98 9.89
C LEU A 25 -12.22 26.02 10.01
N ALA A 26 -13.12 26.01 9.02
CA ALA A 26 -14.27 25.10 9.02
C ALA A 26 -13.79 23.63 8.95
N ALA A 27 -12.81 23.33 8.11
CA ALA A 27 -12.24 22.01 7.97
C ALA A 27 -11.50 21.57 9.25
N GLY A 28 -10.69 22.44 9.83
CA GLY A 28 -9.95 22.16 11.07
C GLY A 28 -10.87 21.90 12.26
N LEU A 29 -11.94 22.69 12.41
CA LEU A 29 -12.97 22.45 13.41
C LEU A 29 -13.65 21.08 13.22
N THR A 30 -13.99 20.72 11.99
CA THR A 30 -14.66 19.45 11.70
C THR A 30 -13.74 18.26 11.98
N VAL A 31 -12.45 18.35 11.59
CA VAL A 31 -11.46 17.30 11.87
C VAL A 31 -11.19 17.16 13.36
N TRP A 32 -11.05 18.26 14.10
CA TRP A 32 -10.89 18.25 15.55
C TRP A 32 -12.01 17.50 16.25
N VAL A 33 -13.25 17.83 15.91
CA VAL A 33 -14.46 17.21 16.46
C VAL A 33 -14.49 15.69 16.26
N MET A 34 -13.95 15.21 15.13
CA MET A 34 -13.82 13.78 14.86
C MET A 34 -12.61 13.15 15.55
N LEU A 35 -11.47 13.84 15.53
CA LEU A 35 -10.20 13.30 16.01
C LEU A 35 -10.21 13.04 17.51
N VAL A 36 -10.86 13.90 18.31
CA VAL A 36 -10.88 13.75 19.77
C VAL A 36 -11.47 12.42 20.21
N PRO A 37 -12.73 12.05 19.91
CA PRO A 37 -13.27 10.76 20.33
C PRO A 37 -12.60 9.57 19.61
N GLN A 38 -12.26 9.72 18.32
CA GLN A 38 -11.55 8.66 17.59
C GLN A 38 -10.14 8.41 18.13
N GLY A 39 -9.39 9.46 18.45
CA GLY A 39 -8.05 9.34 19.02
C GLY A 39 -8.07 8.59 20.33
N MET A 40 -8.98 8.92 21.23
CA MET A 40 -9.17 8.21 22.50
C MET A 40 -9.56 6.74 22.29
N ALA A 41 -10.47 6.48 21.33
CA ALA A 41 -10.91 5.12 21.01
C ALA A 41 -9.74 4.27 20.44
N TYR A 42 -8.92 4.84 19.57
CA TYR A 42 -7.76 4.14 19.00
C TYR A 42 -6.61 3.97 19.99
N ALA A 43 -6.44 4.87 20.98
CA ALA A 43 -5.52 4.63 22.09
C ALA A 43 -5.95 3.41 22.90
N LEU A 44 -7.23 3.30 23.25
CA LEU A 44 -7.76 2.10 23.93
C LEU A 44 -7.58 0.83 23.09
N LEU A 45 -7.81 0.92 21.78
CA LEU A 45 -7.55 -0.19 20.84
C LEU A 45 -6.07 -0.58 20.83
N ALA A 46 -5.15 0.39 20.93
CA ALA A 46 -3.71 0.16 21.04
C ALA A 46 -3.28 -0.37 22.43
N GLY A 47 -4.19 -0.59 23.36
CA GLY A 47 -3.86 -0.98 24.74
C GLY A 47 -3.30 0.16 25.59
N MET A 48 -3.49 1.41 25.18
CA MET A 48 -2.97 2.62 25.83
C MET A 48 -4.09 3.40 26.54
N PRO A 49 -3.79 4.16 27.59
CA PRO A 49 -4.74 5.13 28.13
C PRO A 49 -5.21 6.14 27.07
N PRO A 50 -6.47 6.60 27.13
CA PRO A 50 -7.09 7.46 26.09
C PRO A 50 -6.32 8.75 25.78
N ILE A 51 -5.61 9.31 26.77
CA ILE A 51 -4.85 10.56 26.63
C ILE A 51 -3.77 10.46 25.54
N TYR A 52 -3.13 9.29 25.39
CA TYR A 52 -2.08 9.08 24.39
C TYR A 52 -2.61 9.18 22.95
N GLY A 53 -3.90 8.94 22.76
CA GLY A 53 -4.55 9.19 21.48
C GLY A 53 -4.69 10.67 21.13
N LEU A 54 -4.88 11.51 22.13
CA LEU A 54 -4.89 12.97 21.95
C LEU A 54 -3.46 13.49 21.68
N TYR A 55 -2.47 12.99 22.39
CA TYR A 55 -1.05 13.30 22.13
C TYR A 55 -0.65 12.92 20.70
N GLY A 56 -1.12 11.78 20.19
CA GLY A 56 -0.94 11.35 18.80
C GLY A 56 -1.64 12.24 17.77
N GLY A 57 -2.57 13.08 18.17
CA GLY A 57 -3.21 14.09 17.31
C GLY A 57 -2.52 15.46 17.33
N LEU A 58 -1.55 15.69 18.21
CA LEU A 58 -0.94 16.99 18.44
C LEU A 58 0.33 17.19 17.62
N ILE A 59 1.45 16.65 18.11
CA ILE A 59 2.78 16.88 17.53
C ILE A 59 2.94 16.31 16.11
N PRO A 60 2.50 15.05 15.82
CA PRO A 60 2.69 14.50 14.47
C PRO A 60 1.92 15.29 13.43
N LEU A 61 0.69 15.72 13.74
CA LEU A 61 -0.14 16.49 12.82
C LEU A 61 0.45 17.88 12.56
N PHE A 62 1.01 18.53 13.58
CA PHE A 62 1.69 19.82 13.45
C PHE A 62 2.92 19.73 12.54
N ILE A 63 3.82 18.78 12.81
CA ILE A 63 5.05 18.60 12.02
C ILE A 63 4.70 18.25 10.57
N TYR A 64 3.71 17.36 10.38
CA TYR A 64 3.27 16.99 9.04
C TYR A 64 2.65 18.17 8.28
N ALA A 65 1.91 19.05 8.92
CA ALA A 65 1.37 20.25 8.29
C ALA A 65 2.45 21.18 7.72
N ILE A 66 3.67 21.13 8.28
CA ILE A 66 4.84 21.92 7.84
C ILE A 66 5.62 21.20 6.73
N LEU A 67 5.86 19.89 6.90
CA LEU A 67 6.79 19.10 6.08
C LEU A 67 6.11 18.21 5.04
N GLY A 68 4.82 17.91 5.21
CA GLY A 68 4.06 17.03 4.31
C GLY A 68 3.70 17.70 2.99
N THR A 69 3.68 16.94 1.92
CA THR A 69 3.30 17.42 0.58
C THR A 69 1.79 17.36 0.35
N SER A 70 1.06 16.52 1.07
CA SER A 70 -0.40 16.46 0.99
C SER A 70 -1.07 17.52 1.86
N ARG A 71 -1.87 18.39 1.24
CA ARG A 71 -2.57 19.49 1.94
C ARG A 71 -3.80 19.04 2.72
N GLN A 72 -4.39 17.89 2.37
CA GLN A 72 -5.61 17.37 2.97
C GLN A 72 -5.40 16.19 3.92
N MET A 73 -4.24 15.55 3.90
CA MET A 73 -4.00 14.37 4.73
C MET A 73 -3.96 14.74 6.21
N SER A 74 -4.77 14.04 7.01
CA SER A 74 -4.82 14.16 8.47
C SER A 74 -4.06 13.01 9.11
N ILE A 75 -2.91 13.31 9.71
CA ILE A 75 -2.10 12.36 10.48
C ILE A 75 -2.63 12.29 11.91
N GLY A 76 -2.53 11.11 12.52
CA GLY A 76 -2.92 10.89 13.90
C GLY A 76 -3.11 9.41 14.21
N PRO A 77 -3.67 9.04 15.35
CA PRO A 77 -4.01 7.66 15.67
C PRO A 77 -4.99 7.08 14.63
N VAL A 78 -4.75 5.84 14.22
CA VAL A 78 -5.60 5.08 13.29
C VAL A 78 -5.78 3.66 13.77
N ALA A 79 -6.88 3.02 13.38
CA ALA A 79 -7.27 1.71 13.89
C ALA A 79 -6.23 0.62 13.58
N ILE A 80 -5.71 0.60 12.35
CA ILE A 80 -4.76 -0.44 11.91
C ILE A 80 -3.45 -0.33 12.69
N SER A 81 -2.84 0.86 12.74
CA SER A 81 -1.60 1.06 13.52
C SER A 81 -1.80 0.78 15.01
N ALA A 82 -2.95 1.16 15.58
CA ALA A 82 -3.29 0.86 16.96
C ALA A 82 -3.34 -0.64 17.24
N LEU A 83 -3.97 -1.39 16.33
CA LEU A 83 -4.08 -2.85 16.47
C LEU A 83 -2.72 -3.55 16.29
N LEU A 84 -1.87 -3.09 15.38
CA LEU A 84 -0.51 -3.61 15.21
C LEU A 84 0.34 -3.39 16.46
N VAL A 85 0.26 -2.21 17.07
CA VAL A 85 0.93 -1.93 18.35
C VAL A 85 0.41 -2.87 19.44
N LEU A 86 -0.91 -3.08 19.53
CA LEU A 86 -1.47 -4.01 20.50
C LEU A 86 -1.00 -5.45 20.25
N ALA A 87 -1.06 -5.93 19.02
CA ALA A 87 -0.69 -7.29 18.66
C ALA A 87 0.78 -7.58 18.99
N GLY A 88 1.69 -6.70 18.57
CA GLY A 88 3.12 -6.91 18.77
C GLY A 88 3.59 -6.70 20.20
N LEU A 89 3.06 -5.69 20.88
CA LEU A 89 3.57 -5.36 22.24
C LEU A 89 2.87 -6.11 23.36
N SER A 90 1.65 -6.61 23.15
CA SER A 90 0.93 -7.33 24.21
C SER A 90 1.57 -8.67 24.60
N GLN A 91 2.48 -9.19 23.81
CA GLN A 91 3.29 -10.36 24.13
C GLN A 91 4.52 -10.00 25.00
N LEU A 92 4.92 -8.73 25.00
CA LEU A 92 6.10 -8.24 25.70
C LEU A 92 5.76 -7.64 27.07
N ALA A 93 4.64 -6.92 27.15
CA ALA A 93 4.21 -6.26 28.38
C ALA A 93 2.68 -6.19 28.48
N GLU A 94 2.15 -6.02 29.68
CA GLU A 94 0.72 -5.88 29.94
C GLU A 94 0.23 -4.49 29.49
N PRO A 95 -0.82 -4.38 28.64
CA PRO A 95 -1.34 -3.09 28.22
C PRO A 95 -1.70 -2.16 29.37
N ALA A 96 -1.51 -0.88 29.08
CA ALA A 96 -1.62 0.24 30.01
C ALA A 96 -0.60 0.21 31.17
N SER A 97 0.30 -0.78 31.24
CA SER A 97 1.45 -0.72 32.15
C SER A 97 2.45 0.35 31.73
N ALA A 98 3.28 0.82 32.66
CA ALA A 98 4.33 1.80 32.34
C ALA A 98 5.34 1.26 31.31
N GLU A 99 5.66 -0.04 31.40
CA GLU A 99 6.53 -0.74 30.46
C GLU A 99 5.92 -0.79 29.06
N TYR A 100 4.64 -1.18 28.94
CA TYR A 100 3.92 -1.20 27.68
C TYR A 100 3.91 0.18 26.98
N ILE A 101 3.63 1.23 27.76
CA ILE A 101 3.63 2.61 27.29
C ILE A 101 5.00 3.00 26.75
N SER A 102 6.07 2.67 27.49
CA SER A 102 7.45 2.92 27.07
C SER A 102 7.78 2.21 25.76
N LEU A 103 7.43 0.92 25.61
CA LEU A 103 7.64 0.15 24.38
C LEU A 103 6.83 0.69 23.20
N ALA A 104 5.60 1.16 23.43
CA ALA A 104 4.79 1.76 22.38
C ALA A 104 5.38 3.08 21.86
N ILE A 105 5.89 3.93 22.75
CA ILE A 105 6.59 5.17 22.39
C ILE A 105 7.90 4.86 21.65
N LEU A 106 8.68 3.88 22.15
CA LEU A 106 9.90 3.42 21.46
C LEU A 106 9.59 2.89 20.05
N THR A 107 8.50 2.13 19.89
CA THR A 107 8.04 1.67 18.57
C THR A 107 7.78 2.86 17.64
N GLY A 108 7.10 3.90 18.13
CA GLY A 108 6.88 5.13 17.38
C GLY A 108 8.17 5.82 16.94
N LEU A 109 9.16 5.92 17.84
CA LEU A 109 10.49 6.46 17.56
C LEU A 109 11.20 5.68 16.45
N LEU A 110 11.27 4.36 16.58
CA LEU A 110 11.97 3.50 15.62
C LEU A 110 11.28 3.48 14.26
N VAL A 111 9.94 3.44 14.20
CA VAL A 111 9.17 3.60 12.95
C VAL A 111 9.53 4.92 12.28
N GLY A 112 9.61 6.01 13.06
CA GLY A 112 10.02 7.32 12.56
C GLY A 112 11.44 7.33 12.00
N ILE A 113 12.40 6.70 12.69
CA ILE A 113 13.79 6.58 12.23
C ILE A 113 13.87 5.77 10.92
N VAL A 114 13.20 4.63 10.83
CA VAL A 114 13.19 3.81 9.61
C VAL A 114 12.59 4.58 8.43
N GLN A 115 11.48 5.30 8.65
CA GLN A 115 10.87 6.12 7.60
C GLN A 115 11.75 7.31 7.18
N LEU A 116 12.43 7.95 8.13
CA LEU A 116 13.37 9.02 7.85
C LEU A 116 14.55 8.52 7.01
N ILE A 117 15.15 7.40 7.40
CA ILE A 117 16.24 6.76 6.63
C ILE A 117 15.74 6.40 5.23
N ALA A 118 14.57 5.78 5.11
CA ALA A 118 13.97 5.43 3.82
C ALA A 118 13.76 6.67 2.92
N GLY A 119 13.35 7.80 3.50
CA GLY A 119 13.20 9.08 2.79
C GLY A 119 14.53 9.65 2.31
N VAL A 120 15.58 9.64 3.16
CA VAL A 120 16.93 10.12 2.82
C VAL A 120 17.56 9.27 1.72
N VAL A 121 17.44 7.95 1.81
CA VAL A 121 17.97 6.98 0.82
C VAL A 121 17.08 6.92 -0.43
N ARG A 122 15.97 7.66 -0.47
CA ARG A 122 15.02 7.75 -1.59
C ARG A 122 14.30 6.43 -1.90
N LEU A 123 13.91 5.69 -0.89
CA LEU A 123 13.15 4.45 -1.01
C LEU A 123 11.64 4.67 -1.17
N GLY A 124 11.18 5.86 -1.54
CA GLY A 124 9.75 6.15 -1.78
C GLY A 124 9.06 5.22 -2.79
N PHE A 125 9.83 4.61 -3.70
CA PHE A 125 9.32 3.63 -4.66
C PHE A 125 8.85 2.32 -4.00
N VAL A 126 9.31 2.00 -2.77
CA VAL A 126 8.92 0.78 -2.03
C VAL A 126 7.42 0.71 -1.79
N ALA A 127 6.75 1.87 -1.68
CA ALA A 127 5.30 1.94 -1.56
C ALA A 127 4.55 1.26 -2.73
N ASN A 128 5.18 1.13 -3.90
CA ASN A 128 4.59 0.52 -5.08
C ASN A 128 4.67 -1.03 -5.08
N PHE A 129 5.42 -1.63 -4.14
CA PHE A 129 5.59 -3.09 -4.10
C PHE A 129 4.47 -3.82 -3.35
N LEU A 130 3.66 -3.13 -2.56
CA LEU A 130 2.45 -3.74 -2.04
C LEU A 130 1.33 -3.66 -3.08
N SER A 131 0.91 -4.84 -3.55
CA SER A 131 -0.19 -4.89 -4.50
C SER A 131 -1.52 -4.55 -3.82
N HIS A 132 -2.42 -3.90 -4.56
CA HIS A 132 -3.74 -3.52 -4.06
C HIS A 132 -4.55 -4.73 -3.51
N PRO A 133 -4.56 -5.92 -4.13
CA PRO A 133 -5.20 -7.10 -3.59
C PRO A 133 -4.69 -7.53 -2.21
N VAL A 134 -3.37 -7.46 -1.98
CA VAL A 134 -2.77 -7.79 -0.67
C VAL A 134 -3.25 -6.82 0.41
N ILE A 135 -3.26 -5.53 0.11
CA ILE A 135 -3.75 -4.50 1.02
C ILE A 135 -5.23 -4.73 1.35
N ALA A 136 -6.07 -5.00 0.34
CA ALA A 136 -7.50 -5.24 0.53
C ALA A 136 -7.77 -6.50 1.37
N GLY A 137 -7.01 -7.57 1.16
CA GLY A 137 -7.08 -8.80 1.96
C GLY A 137 -6.71 -8.56 3.42
N PHE A 138 -5.55 -7.96 3.65
CA PHE A 138 -5.06 -7.62 4.97
C PHE A 138 -6.00 -6.67 5.72
N THR A 139 -6.44 -5.56 5.12
CA THR A 139 -7.31 -4.58 5.78
C THR A 139 -8.67 -5.15 6.10
N SER A 140 -9.21 -6.04 5.25
CA SER A 140 -10.48 -6.74 5.51
C SER A 140 -10.36 -7.71 6.70
N ALA A 141 -9.25 -8.43 6.81
CA ALA A 141 -8.99 -9.30 7.96
C ALA A 141 -8.79 -8.49 9.24
N ALA A 142 -8.00 -7.41 9.18
CA ALA A 142 -7.79 -6.50 10.29
C ALA A 142 -9.13 -5.89 10.79
N ALA A 143 -10.05 -5.57 9.89
CA ALA A 143 -11.38 -5.08 10.27
C ALA A 143 -12.14 -6.09 11.13
N ILE A 144 -12.08 -7.39 10.82
CA ILE A 144 -12.70 -8.46 11.61
C ILE A 144 -12.02 -8.58 12.97
N ILE A 145 -10.68 -8.60 13.01
CA ILE A 145 -9.91 -8.72 14.26
C ILE A 145 -10.22 -7.52 15.18
N ILE A 146 -10.26 -6.30 14.62
CA ILE A 146 -10.65 -5.10 15.39
C ILE A 146 -12.09 -5.23 15.91
N ALA A 147 -13.02 -5.66 15.07
CA ALA A 147 -14.42 -5.83 15.50
C ALA A 147 -14.54 -6.83 16.64
N VAL A 148 -13.84 -7.96 16.56
CA VAL A 148 -13.81 -8.98 17.64
C VAL A 148 -13.14 -8.45 18.90
N SER A 149 -12.09 -7.65 18.81
CA SER A 149 -11.44 -7.03 19.98
C SER A 149 -12.36 -6.07 20.74
N GLN A 150 -13.39 -5.53 20.08
CA GLN A 150 -14.38 -4.65 20.71
C GLN A 150 -15.52 -5.40 21.42
N LEU A 151 -15.61 -6.75 21.30
CA LEU A 151 -16.67 -7.53 21.92
C LEU A 151 -16.76 -7.32 23.43
N LYS A 152 -15.63 -7.20 24.13
CA LYS A 152 -15.60 -6.93 25.57
C LYS A 152 -16.34 -5.63 25.94
N TYR A 153 -16.17 -4.57 25.16
CA TYR A 153 -16.83 -3.28 25.42
C TYR A 153 -18.25 -3.26 24.86
N LEU A 154 -18.57 -4.07 23.84
CA LEU A 154 -19.92 -4.23 23.31
C LEU A 154 -20.82 -4.99 24.26
N LEU A 155 -20.32 -6.12 24.77
CA LEU A 155 -21.07 -7.03 25.65
C LEU A 155 -20.98 -6.60 27.13
N GLY A 156 -19.97 -5.80 27.49
CA GLY A 156 -19.72 -5.41 28.88
C GLY A 156 -19.24 -6.55 29.76
N ILE A 157 -18.53 -7.52 29.18
CA ILE A 157 -17.92 -8.68 29.86
C ILE A 157 -16.40 -8.58 29.83
N GLU A 158 -15.75 -9.14 30.85
CA GLU A 158 -14.29 -9.23 30.84
C GLU A 158 -13.85 -10.41 29.98
N ILE A 159 -13.31 -10.13 28.81
CA ILE A 159 -12.70 -11.15 27.94
C ILE A 159 -11.19 -11.12 28.18
N PRO A 160 -10.59 -12.21 28.70
CA PRO A 160 -9.16 -12.32 28.83
C PRO A 160 -8.50 -12.31 27.43
N ARG A 161 -7.20 -12.12 27.43
CA ARG A 161 -6.45 -12.21 26.16
C ARG A 161 -6.27 -13.65 25.77
N LEU A 162 -6.76 -13.96 24.59
CA LEU A 162 -6.69 -15.29 24.02
C LEU A 162 -5.82 -15.24 22.77
N PRO A 163 -5.02 -16.29 22.51
CA PRO A 163 -4.04 -16.32 21.41
C PRO A 163 -4.69 -16.22 20.03
N SER A 164 -5.94 -16.67 19.87
CA SER A 164 -6.60 -16.72 18.58
C SER A 164 -7.95 -16.01 18.56
N LEU A 165 -8.33 -15.55 17.36
CA LEU A 165 -9.64 -14.97 17.09
C LEU A 165 -10.77 -15.94 17.43
N GLY A 166 -10.59 -17.23 17.10
CA GLY A 166 -11.57 -18.28 17.36
C GLY A 166 -11.82 -18.49 18.85
N GLU A 167 -10.76 -18.50 19.66
CA GLU A 167 -10.86 -18.62 21.12
C GLU A 167 -11.58 -17.40 21.73
N THR A 168 -11.26 -16.19 21.25
CA THR A 168 -11.91 -14.95 21.70
C THR A 168 -13.42 -14.99 21.43
N ILE A 169 -13.81 -15.40 20.23
CA ILE A 169 -15.22 -15.57 19.85
C ILE A 169 -15.87 -16.69 20.69
N GLY A 170 -15.21 -17.84 20.83
CA GLY A 170 -15.69 -18.97 21.64
C GLY A 170 -15.93 -18.58 23.09
N TYR A 171 -14.97 -17.86 23.70
CA TYR A 171 -15.10 -17.33 25.06
C TYR A 171 -16.30 -16.39 25.20
N ALA A 172 -16.46 -15.44 24.26
CA ALA A 172 -17.59 -14.51 24.27
C ALA A 172 -18.94 -15.24 24.20
N PHE A 173 -19.04 -16.32 23.41
CA PHE A 173 -20.23 -17.15 23.32
C PHE A 173 -20.51 -17.94 24.61
N GLN A 174 -19.47 -18.49 25.23
CA GLN A 174 -19.61 -19.24 26.50
C GLN A 174 -20.10 -18.36 27.66
N HIS A 175 -19.68 -17.07 27.67
CA HIS A 175 -20.02 -16.09 28.72
C HIS A 175 -21.14 -15.12 28.29
N ILE A 176 -21.91 -15.46 27.24
CA ILE A 176 -22.97 -14.57 26.74
C ILE A 176 -24.05 -14.31 27.80
N GLY A 177 -24.24 -15.24 28.77
CA GLY A 177 -25.17 -15.08 29.90
C GLY A 177 -24.74 -13.99 30.91
N GLU A 178 -23.47 -13.57 30.89
CA GLU A 178 -22.92 -12.52 31.75
C GLU A 178 -23.01 -11.13 31.08
N THR A 179 -23.61 -11.05 29.90
CA THR A 179 -23.71 -9.82 29.14
C THR A 179 -24.42 -8.71 29.90
N HIS A 180 -23.76 -7.56 30.03
CA HIS A 180 -24.35 -6.38 30.65
C HIS A 180 -25.24 -5.64 29.66
N LEU A 181 -26.55 -5.92 29.71
CA LEU A 181 -27.53 -5.42 28.75
C LEU A 181 -27.50 -3.89 28.57
N PRO A 182 -27.37 -3.06 29.62
CA PRO A 182 -27.24 -1.61 29.47
C PRO A 182 -26.05 -1.22 28.59
N THR A 183 -24.90 -1.89 28.71
CA THR A 183 -23.71 -1.63 27.87
C THR A 183 -23.97 -1.93 26.40
N VAL A 184 -24.66 -3.04 26.10
CA VAL A 184 -25.07 -3.41 24.73
C VAL A 184 -25.99 -2.35 24.14
N VAL A 185 -27.00 -1.92 24.90
CA VAL A 185 -27.93 -0.86 24.45
C VAL A 185 -27.19 0.44 24.16
N PHE A 186 -26.22 0.83 25.01
CA PHE A 186 -25.38 2.01 24.76
C PHE A 186 -24.55 1.88 23.48
N CYS A 187 -23.89 0.75 23.27
CA CYS A 187 -23.06 0.53 22.07
C CYS A 187 -23.91 0.51 20.80
N LEU A 188 -24.96 -0.32 20.75
CA LEU A 188 -25.83 -0.43 19.59
C LEU A 188 -26.62 0.86 19.34
N GLY A 189 -27.11 1.51 20.41
CA GLY A 189 -27.75 2.83 20.33
C GLY A 189 -26.82 3.88 19.75
N GLY A 190 -25.55 3.90 20.19
CA GLY A 190 -24.52 4.78 19.62
C GLY A 190 -24.29 4.53 18.13
N ILE A 191 -24.18 3.28 17.71
CA ILE A 191 -24.06 2.91 16.29
C ILE A 191 -25.29 3.37 15.50
N ALA A 192 -26.51 3.11 16.02
CA ALA A 192 -27.76 3.47 15.37
C ALA A 192 -27.88 4.98 15.19
N ILE A 193 -27.58 5.77 16.22
CA ILE A 193 -27.59 7.24 16.16
C ILE A 193 -26.57 7.74 15.14
N MET A 194 -25.33 7.24 15.14
CA MET A 194 -24.31 7.65 14.16
C MET A 194 -24.74 7.34 12.72
N LEU A 195 -25.34 6.17 12.47
CA LEU A 195 -25.87 5.81 11.15
C LEU A 195 -27.02 6.70 10.72
N LEU A 196 -27.93 7.01 11.65
CA LEU A 196 -29.07 7.92 11.41
C LEU A 196 -28.59 9.34 11.08
N LEU A 197 -27.67 9.89 11.87
CA LEU A 197 -27.07 11.20 11.61
C LEU A 197 -26.40 11.26 10.25
N LYS A 198 -25.63 10.22 9.90
CA LYS A 198 -24.97 10.12 8.58
C LYS A 198 -25.98 10.07 7.42
N LYS A 199 -27.18 9.48 7.65
CA LYS A 199 -28.25 9.43 6.64
C LYS A 199 -28.94 10.81 6.49
N ILE A 200 -29.11 11.54 7.58
CA ILE A 200 -29.71 12.88 7.58
C ILE A 200 -28.76 13.88 6.92
N ASN A 201 -27.54 13.97 7.42
CA ASN A 201 -26.53 14.86 6.86
C ASN A 201 -25.13 14.30 7.13
N LYS A 202 -24.38 14.02 6.06
CA LYS A 202 -23.02 13.49 6.13
C LYS A 202 -22.02 14.43 6.82
N ALA A 203 -22.31 15.72 6.89
CA ALA A 203 -21.47 16.70 7.56
C ALA A 203 -21.63 16.72 9.10
N LEU A 204 -22.64 16.04 9.65
CA LEU A 204 -22.83 15.98 11.10
C LEU A 204 -21.73 15.10 11.75
N PRO A 205 -21.09 15.61 12.82
CA PRO A 205 -20.04 14.88 13.53
C PRO A 205 -20.62 13.80 14.46
N GLY A 206 -21.13 12.72 13.88
CA GLY A 206 -21.87 11.69 14.62
C GLY A 206 -21.10 11.12 15.81
N ALA A 207 -19.79 10.91 15.68
CA ALA A 207 -18.93 10.40 16.76
C ALA A 207 -18.92 11.34 17.98
N LEU A 208 -18.78 12.66 17.77
CA LEU A 208 -18.81 13.63 18.87
C LEU A 208 -20.21 13.70 19.50
N ILE A 209 -21.26 13.80 18.68
CA ILE A 209 -22.64 13.88 19.17
C ILE A 209 -22.95 12.70 20.08
N VAL A 210 -22.58 11.49 19.65
CA VAL A 210 -22.82 10.27 20.45
C VAL A 210 -21.93 10.23 21.69
N ALA A 211 -20.69 10.71 21.61
CA ALA A 211 -19.81 10.82 22.77
C ALA A 211 -20.37 11.79 23.81
N VAL A 212 -20.82 12.98 23.39
CA VAL A 212 -21.43 13.97 24.28
C VAL A 212 -22.75 13.45 24.89
N LEU A 213 -23.64 12.91 24.06
CA LEU A 213 -24.91 12.35 24.54
C LEU A 213 -24.69 11.20 25.50
N GLY A 214 -23.77 10.27 25.19
CA GLY A 214 -23.42 9.15 26.07
C GLY A 214 -22.86 9.62 27.40
N THR A 215 -21.96 10.61 27.39
CA THR A 215 -21.37 11.20 28.60
C THR A 215 -22.46 11.85 29.49
N LEU A 216 -23.37 12.65 28.87
CA LEU A 216 -24.45 13.28 29.60
C LEU A 216 -25.42 12.25 30.20
N LEU A 217 -25.81 11.23 29.42
CA LEU A 217 -26.71 10.18 29.90
C LEU A 217 -26.10 9.41 31.08
N VAL A 218 -24.82 9.04 31.02
CA VAL A 218 -24.13 8.34 32.11
C VAL A 218 -24.07 9.21 33.35
N LYS A 219 -23.69 10.49 33.20
CA LYS A 219 -23.57 11.43 34.32
C LYS A 219 -24.92 11.70 35.00
N PHE A 220 -25.97 11.99 34.21
CA PHE A 220 -27.27 12.40 34.81
C PHE A 220 -28.09 11.21 35.33
N LEU A 221 -27.94 10.02 34.76
CA LEU A 221 -28.66 8.82 35.17
C LEU A 221 -27.87 7.95 36.15
N GLY A 222 -26.62 8.32 36.50
CA GLY A 222 -25.74 7.55 37.40
C GLY A 222 -25.44 6.14 36.88
N LEU A 223 -25.26 5.98 35.58
CA LEU A 223 -25.15 4.66 34.95
C LEU A 223 -23.78 4.01 35.17
N ASP A 224 -22.78 4.80 35.53
CA ASP A 224 -21.48 4.31 36.02
C ASP A 224 -21.62 3.46 37.25
N GLN A 225 -22.51 3.84 38.19
CA GLN A 225 -22.83 3.07 39.39
C GLN A 225 -23.64 1.80 39.06
N LYS A 226 -24.25 1.72 37.92
CA LYS A 226 -25.01 0.57 37.41
C LYS A 226 -24.19 -0.36 36.51
N GLY A 227 -22.86 -0.20 36.50
CA GLY A 227 -21.93 -1.12 35.84
C GLY A 227 -21.52 -0.73 34.42
N ILE A 228 -21.92 0.46 33.90
CA ILE A 228 -21.37 0.95 32.62
C ILE A 228 -19.92 1.40 32.82
N ASP A 229 -19.00 0.76 32.12
CA ASP A 229 -17.58 1.11 32.18
C ASP A 229 -17.29 2.45 31.48
N ILE A 230 -16.61 3.35 32.19
CA ILE A 230 -16.28 4.70 31.77
C ILE A 230 -14.79 4.92 31.64
N VAL A 231 -14.38 5.98 30.92
CA VAL A 231 -12.98 6.34 30.71
C VAL A 231 -12.28 6.72 32.02
N LYS A 232 -13.03 7.28 32.99
CA LYS A 232 -12.54 7.80 34.26
C LYS A 232 -11.61 8.99 34.10
N ASN A 233 -10.63 9.15 34.99
CA ASN A 233 -9.76 10.32 35.00
C ASN A 233 -8.82 10.34 33.80
N VAL A 234 -8.93 11.39 32.97
CA VAL A 234 -7.99 11.69 31.88
C VAL A 234 -7.12 12.84 32.37
N PRO A 235 -5.79 12.63 32.52
CA PRO A 235 -4.88 13.66 33.00
C PRO A 235 -5.04 14.95 32.19
N GLU A 236 -4.96 16.09 32.85
CA GLU A 236 -4.93 17.40 32.20
C GLU A 236 -3.51 17.77 31.81
N GLY A 237 -3.36 18.53 30.74
CA GLY A 237 -2.10 19.11 30.32
C GLY A 237 -1.55 18.59 29.00
N LEU A 238 -0.61 19.33 28.47
CA LEU A 238 0.11 18.97 27.25
C LEU A 238 1.11 17.84 27.58
N PRO A 239 1.46 17.02 26.56
CA PRO A 239 2.43 15.96 26.78
C PRO A 239 3.79 16.55 27.22
N ALA A 240 4.33 16.01 28.31
CA ALA A 240 5.66 16.39 28.77
C ALA A 240 6.73 15.80 27.84
N PHE A 241 7.84 16.54 27.69
CA PHE A 241 9.01 16.01 27.02
C PHE A 241 9.61 14.87 27.84
N GLN A 242 9.77 13.71 27.22
CA GLN A 242 10.34 12.51 27.83
C GLN A 242 11.21 11.79 26.81
N LEU A 243 12.38 11.33 27.25
CA LEU A 243 13.23 10.49 26.42
C LEU A 243 12.66 9.07 26.43
N PRO A 244 12.42 8.46 25.25
CA PRO A 244 12.08 7.04 25.16
C PRO A 244 13.19 6.16 25.74
N ASP A 245 12.82 5.05 26.37
CA ASP A 245 13.78 4.06 26.85
C ASP A 245 14.24 3.16 25.69
N TRP A 246 15.43 3.43 25.16
CA TRP A 246 16.01 2.76 23.99
C TRP A 246 17.14 1.79 24.32
N THR A 247 16.93 0.96 25.31
CA THR A 247 17.86 -0.13 25.55
C THR A 247 17.94 -1.08 24.35
N MET A 248 19.11 -1.70 24.15
CA MET A 248 19.29 -2.62 23.01
C MET A 248 18.34 -3.84 23.10
N GLU A 249 17.96 -4.24 24.30
CA GLU A 249 16.99 -5.31 24.55
C GLU A 249 15.60 -4.90 24.06
N ASN A 250 15.12 -3.73 24.48
CA ASN A 250 13.82 -3.19 24.06
C ASN A 250 13.76 -2.97 22.54
N ILE A 251 14.86 -2.44 21.93
CA ILE A 251 14.94 -2.27 20.47
C ILE A 251 14.76 -3.62 19.75
N LYS A 252 15.47 -4.67 20.18
CA LYS A 252 15.35 -5.99 19.56
C LYS A 252 13.95 -6.58 19.73
N ALA A 253 13.36 -6.41 20.92
CA ALA A 253 12.04 -6.93 21.23
C ALA A 253 10.94 -6.31 20.35
N VAL A 254 10.97 -4.98 20.13
CA VAL A 254 9.92 -4.30 19.36
C VAL A 254 10.20 -4.27 17.85
N PHE A 255 11.38 -4.69 17.37
CA PHE A 255 11.81 -4.53 15.99
C PHE A 255 10.87 -5.20 14.95
N PRO A 256 10.33 -6.41 15.16
CA PRO A 256 9.35 -7.00 14.25
C PRO A 256 8.11 -6.11 14.08
N THR A 257 7.56 -5.61 15.18
CA THR A 257 6.42 -4.69 15.19
C THR A 257 6.76 -3.38 14.48
N VAL A 258 7.97 -2.84 14.69
CA VAL A 258 8.47 -1.63 13.99
C VAL A 258 8.43 -1.82 12.47
N LEU A 259 8.94 -2.95 11.96
CA LEU A 259 8.93 -3.21 10.52
C LEU A 259 7.51 -3.26 9.96
N THR A 260 6.63 -4.00 10.61
CA THR A 260 5.24 -4.18 10.18
C THR A 260 4.48 -2.85 10.19
N VAL A 261 4.57 -2.08 11.29
CA VAL A 261 3.95 -0.76 11.41
C VAL A 261 4.51 0.20 10.36
N THR A 262 5.84 0.16 10.12
CA THR A 262 6.48 1.02 9.11
C THR A 262 5.91 0.78 7.72
N VAL A 263 5.86 -0.49 7.28
CA VAL A 263 5.37 -0.85 5.95
C VAL A 263 3.92 -0.41 5.77
N ILE A 264 3.06 -0.72 6.73
CA ILE A 264 1.64 -0.35 6.66
C ILE A 264 1.45 1.17 6.66
N CYS A 265 2.13 1.90 7.55
CA CYS A 265 2.05 3.37 7.58
C CYS A 265 2.51 4.01 6.26
N ILE A 266 3.56 3.49 5.64
CA ILE A 266 4.03 3.99 4.34
C ILE A 266 2.92 3.80 3.30
N VAL A 267 2.43 2.58 3.14
CA VAL A 267 1.42 2.26 2.12
C VAL A 267 0.12 3.04 2.34
N GLU A 268 -0.37 3.09 3.58
CA GLU A 268 -1.60 3.81 3.93
C GLU A 268 -1.46 5.31 3.62
N CYS A 269 -0.39 5.96 4.10
CA CYS A 269 -0.18 7.38 3.88
C CYS A 269 -0.01 7.72 2.39
N PHE A 270 0.76 6.92 1.64
CA PHE A 270 0.93 7.15 0.19
C PHE A 270 -0.38 6.96 -0.58
N SER A 271 -1.14 5.90 -0.28
CA SER A 271 -2.44 5.66 -0.92
C SER A 271 -3.38 6.85 -0.69
N ILE A 272 -3.46 7.34 0.55
CA ILE A 272 -4.27 8.50 0.90
C ILE A 272 -3.79 9.75 0.18
N ALA A 273 -2.49 10.04 0.23
CA ALA A 273 -1.90 11.22 -0.39
C ALA A 273 -2.17 11.27 -1.91
N LYS A 274 -2.00 10.13 -2.60
CA LYS A 274 -2.25 10.00 -4.04
C LYS A 274 -3.73 10.18 -4.42
N VAL A 275 -4.67 9.69 -3.62
CA VAL A 275 -6.10 9.91 -3.84
C VAL A 275 -6.43 11.41 -3.82
N TRP A 276 -5.88 12.16 -2.86
CA TRP A 276 -6.14 13.58 -2.75
C TRP A 276 -5.39 14.41 -3.78
N GLU A 277 -4.17 14.03 -4.16
CA GLU A 277 -3.47 14.60 -5.33
C GLU A 277 -4.32 14.50 -6.60
N ALA A 278 -4.84 13.30 -6.89
CA ALA A 278 -5.67 13.05 -8.08
C ALA A 278 -6.97 13.86 -8.07
N LYS A 279 -7.59 14.06 -6.88
CA LYS A 279 -8.83 14.82 -6.74
C LYS A 279 -8.63 16.33 -6.85
N HIS A 280 -7.60 16.88 -6.20
CA HIS A 280 -7.39 18.33 -6.13
C HIS A 280 -6.57 18.89 -7.27
N LYS A 281 -5.58 18.14 -7.80
CA LYS A 281 -4.74 18.49 -8.96
C LYS A 281 -3.95 19.81 -8.84
N ASN A 282 -3.86 20.41 -7.66
CA ASN A 282 -3.22 21.71 -7.40
C ASN A 282 -1.90 21.60 -6.65
N TYR A 283 -1.43 20.39 -6.37
CA TYR A 283 -0.12 20.06 -5.81
C TYR A 283 0.30 18.66 -6.25
N LYS A 284 1.59 18.34 -6.09
CA LYS A 284 2.14 17.02 -6.38
C LYS A 284 2.70 16.39 -5.12
N ILE A 285 2.53 15.08 -5.00
CA ILE A 285 3.09 14.29 -3.90
C ILE A 285 4.51 13.85 -4.29
N ASP A 286 5.48 14.25 -3.48
CA ASP A 286 6.83 13.71 -3.53
C ASP A 286 6.96 12.58 -2.51
N ALA A 287 7.15 11.37 -3.00
CA ALA A 287 7.20 10.15 -2.20
C ALA A 287 8.32 10.20 -1.13
N ASN A 288 9.49 10.72 -1.47
CA ASN A 288 10.61 10.79 -0.54
C ASN A 288 10.37 11.86 0.51
N GLN A 289 9.81 13.01 0.11
CA GLN A 289 9.45 14.08 1.06
C GLN A 289 8.34 13.64 2.02
N GLU A 290 7.37 12.83 1.57
CA GLU A 290 6.37 12.22 2.46
C GLU A 290 7.03 11.33 3.52
N LEU A 291 7.99 10.47 3.13
CA LEU A 291 8.73 9.64 4.08
C LEU A 291 9.52 10.48 5.10
N LEU A 292 10.16 11.55 4.65
CA LEU A 292 10.86 12.51 5.53
C LEU A 292 9.88 13.16 6.52
N ALA A 293 8.75 13.66 6.03
CA ALA A 293 7.72 14.30 6.85
C ALA A 293 7.14 13.34 7.89
N LEU A 294 6.79 12.11 7.49
CA LEU A 294 6.29 11.07 8.37
C LEU A 294 7.34 10.62 9.40
N GLY A 295 8.60 10.47 8.97
CA GLY A 295 9.70 10.10 9.84
C GLY A 295 9.95 11.15 10.92
N VAL A 296 10.14 12.41 10.51
CA VAL A 296 10.37 13.53 11.45
C VAL A 296 9.17 13.70 12.40
N SER A 297 7.94 13.60 11.88
CA SER A 297 6.74 13.76 12.70
C SER A 297 6.66 12.69 13.81
N LYS A 298 7.00 11.43 13.52
CA LYS A 298 7.00 10.33 14.49
C LYS A 298 8.16 10.45 15.49
N ILE A 299 9.37 10.76 15.03
CA ILE A 299 10.51 10.99 15.91
C ILE A 299 10.19 12.11 16.91
N ALA A 300 9.76 13.27 16.42
CA ALA A 300 9.43 14.39 17.29
C ALA A 300 8.31 14.04 18.27
N SER A 301 7.26 13.36 17.81
CA SER A 301 6.11 13.01 18.64
C SER A 301 6.41 11.97 19.70
N SER A 302 7.39 11.08 19.49
CA SER A 302 7.82 10.10 20.49
C SER A 302 8.45 10.76 21.71
N PHE A 303 9.13 11.91 21.55
CA PHE A 303 9.61 12.72 22.68
C PHE A 303 8.47 13.40 23.48
N PHE A 304 7.27 13.43 22.92
CA PHE A 304 6.06 13.96 23.55
C PHE A 304 5.02 12.87 23.76
N GLN A 305 5.46 11.66 24.04
CA GLN A 305 4.66 10.51 24.48
C GLN A 305 3.55 10.10 23.52
N ALA A 306 3.67 10.38 22.22
CA ALA A 306 2.69 9.96 21.23
C ALA A 306 2.92 8.51 20.79
N ILE A 307 1.81 7.78 20.60
CA ILE A 307 1.83 6.44 20.00
C ILE A 307 2.16 6.53 18.50
N PRO A 308 2.55 5.41 17.83
CA PRO A 308 2.71 5.40 16.37
C PRO A 308 1.45 5.88 15.66
N THR A 309 1.62 6.87 14.79
CA THR A 309 0.53 7.51 14.04
C THR A 309 0.63 7.24 12.55
N SER A 310 -0.49 7.31 11.84
CA SER A 310 -0.57 7.17 10.39
C SER A 310 -1.57 8.15 9.78
N GLY A 311 -1.66 8.18 8.45
CA GLY A 311 -2.70 8.91 7.74
C GLY A 311 -4.07 8.28 7.96
N SER A 312 -5.10 9.09 8.13
CA SER A 312 -6.48 8.60 8.22
C SER A 312 -7.25 8.94 6.97
N PHE A 313 -7.72 7.92 6.24
CA PHE A 313 -8.53 8.13 5.04
C PHE A 313 -9.83 8.89 5.36
N THR A 314 -10.54 8.48 6.43
CA THR A 314 -11.82 9.10 6.82
C THR A 314 -11.66 10.56 7.26
N ARG A 315 -10.66 10.87 8.09
CA ARG A 315 -10.39 12.26 8.51
C ARG A 315 -9.90 13.12 7.35
N SER A 316 -9.06 12.57 6.47
CA SER A 316 -8.59 13.28 5.27
C SER A 316 -9.74 13.56 4.29
N ALA A 317 -10.67 12.59 4.15
CA ALA A 317 -11.89 12.79 3.36
C ALA A 317 -12.74 13.94 3.91
N VAL A 318 -13.00 13.93 5.20
CA VAL A 318 -13.76 14.99 5.87
C VAL A 318 -13.05 16.34 5.78
N ASN A 319 -11.73 16.37 5.97
CA ASN A 319 -10.91 17.57 5.80
C ASN A 319 -11.08 18.17 4.39
N SER A 320 -10.97 17.32 3.37
CA SER A 320 -11.18 17.72 1.96
C SER A 320 -12.62 18.15 1.66
N GLU A 321 -13.63 17.41 2.14
CA GLU A 321 -15.05 17.69 1.92
C GLU A 321 -15.52 18.96 2.66
N SER A 322 -14.91 19.26 3.81
CA SER A 322 -15.14 20.51 4.56
C SER A 322 -14.43 21.71 3.95
N GLY A 323 -13.69 21.51 2.85
CA GLY A 323 -13.14 22.59 2.04
C GLY A 323 -11.70 22.96 2.36
N ALA A 324 -10.93 22.11 3.06
CA ALA A 324 -9.51 22.36 3.34
C ALA A 324 -8.72 22.71 2.08
N LYS A 325 -8.00 23.84 2.13
CA LYS A 325 -7.16 24.35 1.03
C LYS A 325 -5.68 24.14 1.28
N SER A 326 -5.27 24.01 2.54
CA SER A 326 -3.86 23.91 2.92
C SER A 326 -3.66 23.14 4.23
N GLY A 327 -2.40 22.93 4.62
CA GLY A 327 -2.02 22.40 5.93
C GLY A 327 -2.47 23.25 7.13
N MET A 328 -2.95 24.48 6.91
CA MET A 328 -3.49 25.33 7.98
C MET A 328 -4.69 24.69 8.68
N ALA A 329 -5.54 23.93 7.98
CA ALA A 329 -6.62 23.17 8.60
C ALA A 329 -6.09 22.21 9.69
N SER A 330 -4.97 21.52 9.42
CA SER A 330 -4.30 20.66 10.40
C SER A 330 -3.70 21.46 11.56
N ILE A 331 -3.12 22.63 11.31
CA ILE A 331 -2.59 23.51 12.39
C ILE A 331 -3.74 23.99 13.29
N ILE A 332 -4.88 24.37 12.73
CA ILE A 332 -6.08 24.74 13.51
C ILE A 332 -6.54 23.56 14.36
N THR A 333 -6.59 22.36 13.78
CA THR A 333 -6.93 21.12 14.51
C THR A 333 -5.99 20.90 15.70
N VAL A 334 -4.69 21.10 15.51
CA VAL A 334 -3.67 20.96 16.57
C VAL A 334 -3.91 21.94 17.71
N VAL A 335 -4.17 23.21 17.39
CA VAL A 335 -4.49 24.23 18.42
C VAL A 335 -5.71 23.82 19.22
N LEU A 336 -6.76 23.35 18.56
CA LEU A 336 -8.00 22.92 19.22
C LEU A 336 -7.79 21.65 20.07
N ILE A 337 -6.94 20.71 19.65
CA ILE A 337 -6.55 19.56 20.50
C ILE A 337 -5.76 20.03 21.71
N GLY A 338 -4.84 20.98 21.53
CA GLY A 338 -4.09 21.58 22.66
C GLY A 338 -5.03 22.22 23.68
N LEU A 339 -6.04 22.99 23.24
CA LEU A 339 -7.08 23.53 24.09
C LEU A 339 -7.92 22.44 24.77
N THR A 340 -8.22 21.36 24.06
CA THR A 340 -8.91 20.19 24.61
C THR A 340 -8.11 19.56 25.76
N LEU A 341 -6.82 19.37 25.57
CA LEU A 341 -5.92 18.81 26.59
C LEU A 341 -5.77 19.70 27.82
N LEU A 342 -5.82 21.02 27.66
CA LEU A 342 -5.68 21.97 28.75
C LEU A 342 -6.96 22.20 29.54
N PHE A 343 -8.14 22.11 28.91
CA PHE A 343 -9.38 22.59 29.52
C PHE A 343 -10.55 21.60 29.44
N LEU A 344 -10.57 20.66 28.50
CA LEU A 344 -11.75 19.84 28.23
C LEU A 344 -11.60 18.37 28.66
N THR A 345 -10.44 17.95 29.12
CA THR A 345 -10.21 16.56 29.56
C THR A 345 -11.12 16.11 30.69
N PRO A 346 -11.51 16.96 31.69
CA PRO A 346 -12.45 16.53 32.73
C PRO A 346 -13.83 16.16 32.20
N LEU A 347 -14.23 16.70 31.05
CA LEU A 347 -15.53 16.37 30.45
C LEU A 347 -15.59 14.91 29.98
N PHE A 348 -14.46 14.26 29.75
CA PHE A 348 -14.40 12.88 29.29
C PHE A 348 -14.47 11.85 30.43
N TYR A 349 -14.51 12.27 31.70
CA TYR A 349 -14.56 11.37 32.85
C TYR A 349 -15.67 10.33 32.73
N PHE A 350 -16.91 10.79 32.43
CA PHE A 350 -18.09 9.95 32.30
C PHE A 350 -18.30 9.38 30.89
N LEU A 351 -17.31 9.49 29.98
CA LEU A 351 -17.43 8.96 28.63
C LEU A 351 -17.47 7.43 28.65
N PRO A 352 -18.56 6.78 28.17
CA PRO A 352 -18.67 5.34 28.19
C PRO A 352 -17.72 4.68 27.20
N LYS A 353 -16.98 3.65 27.63
CA LYS A 353 -16.12 2.86 26.74
C LYS A 353 -16.93 2.14 25.65
N ALA A 354 -18.18 1.79 25.92
CA ALA A 354 -19.11 1.25 24.93
C ALA A 354 -19.34 2.20 23.74
N ILE A 355 -19.39 3.51 23.97
CA ILE A 355 -19.50 4.52 22.89
C ILE A 355 -18.20 4.60 22.08
N LEU A 356 -17.04 4.51 22.73
CA LEU A 356 -15.77 4.47 22.02
C LEU A 356 -15.66 3.21 21.15
N ALA A 357 -16.13 2.07 21.67
CA ALA A 357 -16.23 0.82 20.87
C ALA A 357 -17.18 0.95 19.68
N ALA A 358 -18.33 1.62 19.86
CA ALA A 358 -19.25 1.91 18.77
C ALA A 358 -18.61 2.76 17.65
N ILE A 359 -17.80 3.76 18.02
CA ILE A 359 -17.03 4.59 17.08
C ILE A 359 -16.00 3.74 16.33
N VAL A 360 -15.27 2.85 17.01
CA VAL A 360 -14.31 1.94 16.39
C VAL A 360 -15.02 1.00 15.42
N LEU A 361 -16.09 0.32 15.86
CA LEU A 361 -16.84 -0.64 15.03
C LEU A 361 -17.38 0.00 13.73
N LEU A 362 -17.88 1.24 13.82
CA LEU A 362 -18.36 1.93 12.63
C LEU A 362 -17.23 2.39 11.71
N SER A 363 -16.08 2.75 12.28
CA SER A 363 -14.91 3.17 11.51
C SER A 363 -14.29 2.00 10.72
N VAL A 364 -14.18 0.82 11.33
CA VAL A 364 -13.56 -0.35 10.69
C VAL A 364 -14.44 -1.00 9.61
N LYS A 365 -15.75 -0.72 9.61
CA LYS A 365 -16.64 -1.16 8.52
C LYS A 365 -16.14 -0.73 7.14
N SER A 366 -15.51 0.44 7.05
CA SER A 366 -14.96 0.96 5.77
C SER A 366 -13.68 0.25 5.31
N LEU A 367 -13.04 -0.55 6.18
CA LEU A 367 -11.84 -1.32 5.85
C LEU A 367 -12.18 -2.66 5.17
N PHE A 368 -13.44 -3.10 5.28
CA PHE A 368 -13.88 -4.37 4.71
C PHE A 368 -14.40 -4.16 3.27
N ASP A 369 -13.62 -4.56 2.28
CA ASP A 369 -13.91 -4.26 0.86
C ASP A 369 -14.40 -5.47 0.07
N LEU A 370 -15.71 -5.77 0.21
CA LEU A 370 -16.38 -6.80 -0.59
C LEU A 370 -16.50 -6.43 -2.08
N LYS A 371 -16.48 -5.13 -2.40
CA LYS A 371 -16.60 -4.69 -3.79
C LYS A 371 -15.34 -5.04 -4.56
N GLU A 372 -14.18 -4.83 -3.94
CA GLU A 372 -12.89 -5.20 -4.51
C GLU A 372 -12.78 -6.72 -4.69
N ALA A 373 -13.18 -7.51 -3.68
CA ALA A 373 -13.22 -8.96 -3.80
C ALA A 373 -14.05 -9.43 -5.00
N LYS A 374 -15.25 -8.86 -5.18
CA LYS A 374 -16.11 -9.17 -6.32
C LYS A 374 -15.51 -8.70 -7.65
N HIS A 375 -14.88 -7.53 -7.67
CA HIS A 375 -14.21 -6.99 -8.86
C HIS A 375 -13.07 -7.90 -9.31
N LEU A 376 -12.18 -8.30 -8.39
CA LEU A 376 -11.04 -9.17 -8.67
C LEU A 376 -11.47 -10.57 -9.14
N TRP A 377 -12.55 -11.12 -8.58
CA TRP A 377 -13.10 -12.41 -9.01
C TRP A 377 -13.44 -12.44 -10.50
N HIS A 378 -13.95 -11.31 -11.04
CA HIS A 378 -14.37 -11.22 -12.44
C HIS A 378 -13.24 -10.76 -13.38
N THR A 379 -12.30 -9.97 -12.88
CA THR A 379 -11.24 -9.37 -13.72
C THR A 379 -9.93 -10.16 -13.68
N HIS A 380 -9.49 -10.58 -12.49
CA HIS A 380 -8.19 -11.21 -12.27
C HIS A 380 -8.23 -12.23 -11.13
N ARG A 381 -8.58 -13.48 -11.45
CA ARG A 381 -8.70 -14.56 -10.45
C ARG A 381 -7.42 -14.78 -9.62
N GLY A 382 -6.23 -14.64 -10.23
CA GLY A 382 -4.96 -14.75 -9.50
C GLY A 382 -4.82 -13.70 -8.39
N ASP A 383 -5.22 -12.47 -8.67
CA ASP A 383 -5.21 -11.38 -7.69
C ASP A 383 -6.28 -11.58 -6.60
N PHE A 384 -7.43 -12.17 -6.95
CA PHE A 384 -8.44 -12.58 -5.96
C PHE A 384 -7.90 -13.64 -5.00
N PHE A 385 -7.23 -14.68 -5.50
CA PHE A 385 -6.65 -15.72 -4.64
C PHE A 385 -5.55 -15.17 -3.74
N MET A 386 -4.77 -14.22 -4.23
CA MET A 386 -3.76 -13.54 -3.43
C MET A 386 -4.40 -12.70 -2.30
N MET A 387 -5.47 -11.95 -2.60
CA MET A 387 -6.27 -11.25 -1.60
C MET A 387 -6.83 -12.21 -0.55
N LEU A 388 -7.42 -13.33 -0.99
CA LEU A 388 -8.01 -14.33 -0.11
C LEU A 388 -6.95 -15.02 0.77
N LEU A 389 -5.81 -15.37 0.20
CA LEU A 389 -4.71 -15.99 0.93
C LEU A 389 -4.16 -15.05 2.00
N THR A 390 -3.91 -13.78 1.66
CA THR A 390 -3.48 -12.77 2.63
C THR A 390 -4.52 -12.57 3.73
N PHE A 391 -5.80 -12.53 3.38
CA PHE A 391 -6.91 -12.45 4.34
C PHE A 391 -6.91 -13.63 5.33
N ILE A 392 -6.79 -14.86 4.83
CA ILE A 392 -6.77 -16.08 5.66
C ILE A 392 -5.53 -16.10 6.56
N ILE A 393 -4.34 -15.83 6.01
CA ILE A 393 -3.10 -15.79 6.78
C ILE A 393 -3.23 -14.79 7.94
N THR A 394 -3.74 -13.58 7.66
CA THR A 394 -3.93 -12.54 8.68
C THR A 394 -4.90 -12.97 9.78
N LEU A 395 -5.99 -13.68 9.45
CA LEU A 395 -6.96 -14.15 10.43
C LEU A 395 -6.44 -15.31 11.30
N VAL A 396 -5.62 -16.19 10.72
CA VAL A 396 -5.17 -17.43 11.37
C VAL A 396 -3.88 -17.25 12.13
N LEU A 397 -2.88 -16.62 11.51
CA LEU A 397 -1.55 -16.45 12.11
C LEU A 397 -1.40 -15.13 12.87
N GLY A 398 -2.16 -14.12 12.49
CA GLY A 398 -2.07 -12.80 13.10
C GLY A 398 -1.80 -11.70 12.08
N ILE A 399 -1.82 -10.46 12.57
CA ILE A 399 -1.75 -9.28 11.71
C ILE A 399 -0.33 -9.04 11.21
N GLU A 400 0.68 -9.23 12.08
CA GLU A 400 2.08 -9.04 11.72
C GLU A 400 2.50 -10.02 10.64
N GLU A 401 2.21 -11.30 10.84
CA GLU A 401 2.49 -12.39 9.90
C GLU A 401 1.72 -12.20 8.58
N GLY A 402 0.48 -11.75 8.67
CA GLY A 402 -0.34 -11.46 7.50
C GLY A 402 0.25 -10.38 6.60
N VAL A 403 0.76 -9.29 7.19
CA VAL A 403 1.42 -8.21 6.44
C VAL A 403 2.71 -8.70 5.79
N LEU A 404 3.57 -9.38 6.58
CA LEU A 404 4.83 -9.91 6.07
C LEU A 404 4.60 -10.93 4.93
N ALA A 405 3.67 -11.86 5.13
CA ALA A 405 3.27 -12.82 4.10
C ALA A 405 2.74 -12.11 2.84
N GLY A 406 1.92 -11.07 3.01
CA GLY A 406 1.41 -10.27 1.90
C GLY A 406 2.50 -9.58 1.08
N VAL A 407 3.51 -9.01 1.75
CA VAL A 407 4.69 -8.43 1.07
C VAL A 407 5.45 -9.50 0.28
N VAL A 408 5.75 -10.63 0.92
CA VAL A 408 6.44 -11.74 0.27
C VAL A 408 5.65 -12.27 -0.94
N LEU A 409 4.35 -12.49 -0.78
CA LEU A 409 3.47 -12.93 -1.86
C LEU A 409 3.42 -11.94 -3.03
N SER A 410 3.38 -10.63 -2.74
CA SER A 410 3.45 -9.58 -3.78
C SER A 410 4.74 -9.68 -4.59
N ILE A 411 5.89 -9.81 -3.93
CA ILE A 411 7.20 -9.90 -4.57
C ILE A 411 7.28 -11.20 -5.40
N VAL A 412 6.88 -12.34 -4.81
CA VAL A 412 6.88 -13.64 -5.49
C VAL A 412 5.99 -13.60 -6.74
N LEU A 413 4.82 -12.97 -6.68
CA LEU A 413 3.94 -12.86 -7.84
C LEU A 413 4.56 -12.02 -8.96
N VAL A 414 5.19 -10.88 -8.62
CA VAL A 414 5.89 -10.05 -9.61
C VAL A 414 7.02 -10.85 -10.25
N MET A 415 7.80 -11.56 -9.45
CA MET A 415 8.88 -12.43 -9.97
C MET A 415 8.32 -13.54 -10.87
N TYR A 416 7.26 -14.21 -10.44
CA TYR A 416 6.62 -15.28 -11.24
C TYR A 416 6.09 -14.77 -12.57
N ARG A 417 5.37 -13.63 -12.58
CA ARG A 417 4.86 -13.02 -13.82
C ARG A 417 6.00 -12.56 -14.75
N SER A 418 7.10 -12.10 -14.18
CA SER A 418 8.28 -11.68 -14.95
C SER A 418 9.10 -12.86 -15.49
N SER A 419 9.04 -14.02 -14.80
CA SER A 419 9.77 -15.23 -15.22
C SER A 419 9.10 -15.99 -16.36
N GLN A 420 7.78 -15.82 -16.54
CA GLN A 420 7.02 -16.48 -17.61
C GLN A 420 6.22 -15.45 -18.43
N PRO A 421 6.92 -14.57 -19.17
CA PRO A 421 6.27 -13.60 -20.03
C PRO A 421 5.55 -14.27 -21.20
N HIS A 422 4.64 -13.53 -21.80
CA HIS A 422 3.95 -14.00 -22.99
C HIS A 422 4.94 -14.12 -24.18
N ILE A 423 4.94 -15.28 -24.82
CA ILE A 423 5.65 -15.53 -26.07
C ILE A 423 4.59 -15.86 -27.13
N ALA A 424 4.72 -15.25 -28.29
CA ALA A 424 3.77 -15.44 -29.38
C ALA A 424 4.43 -16.02 -30.61
N VAL A 425 3.89 -17.10 -31.16
CA VAL A 425 4.18 -17.52 -32.53
C VAL A 425 3.28 -16.69 -33.45
N LEU A 426 3.91 -16.07 -34.45
CA LEU A 426 3.24 -15.16 -35.37
C LEU A 426 2.99 -15.81 -36.74
N GLY A 427 1.87 -15.44 -37.34
CA GLY A 427 1.52 -15.75 -38.72
C GLY A 427 1.13 -14.50 -39.48
N GLN A 428 1.20 -14.53 -40.80
CA GLN A 428 0.80 -13.43 -41.68
C GLN A 428 -0.71 -13.40 -41.86
N LEU A 429 -1.31 -12.23 -41.69
CA LEU A 429 -2.73 -12.04 -42.03
C LEU A 429 -2.92 -12.02 -43.55
N PRO A 430 -3.94 -12.74 -44.06
CA PRO A 430 -4.21 -12.82 -45.50
C PRO A 430 -4.31 -11.43 -46.14
N SER A 431 -3.67 -11.29 -47.31
CA SER A 431 -3.69 -10.04 -48.10
C SER A 431 -3.11 -8.80 -47.41
N THR A 432 -2.34 -8.98 -46.35
CA THR A 432 -1.68 -7.88 -45.62
C THR A 432 -0.20 -8.16 -45.39
N LYS A 433 0.54 -7.11 -44.99
CA LYS A 433 1.94 -7.24 -44.52
C LYS A 433 2.06 -7.44 -43.02
N TYR A 434 0.95 -7.59 -42.29
CA TYR A 434 0.95 -7.64 -40.83
C TYR A 434 1.04 -9.08 -40.32
N PHE A 435 1.81 -9.25 -39.24
CA PHE A 435 1.95 -10.49 -38.51
C PHE A 435 1.21 -10.42 -37.16
N ARG A 436 0.49 -11.49 -36.83
CA ARG A 436 -0.29 -11.58 -35.59
C ARG A 436 -0.15 -12.95 -34.96
N ASN A 437 -0.39 -13.01 -33.65
CA ASN A 437 -0.38 -14.26 -32.88
C ASN A 437 -1.42 -15.22 -33.44
N ILE A 438 -0.98 -16.39 -33.92
CA ILE A 438 -1.84 -17.43 -34.54
C ILE A 438 -2.93 -17.96 -33.61
N THR A 439 -2.69 -17.94 -32.30
CA THR A 439 -3.69 -18.38 -31.30
C THR A 439 -4.84 -17.37 -31.16
N ARG A 440 -4.58 -16.07 -31.37
CA ARG A 440 -5.60 -15.00 -31.25
C ARG A 440 -6.26 -14.64 -32.57
N PHE A 441 -5.58 -14.93 -33.67
CA PHE A 441 -6.02 -14.66 -35.04
C PHE A 441 -5.93 -15.95 -35.84
N PRO A 442 -6.98 -16.80 -35.83
CA PRO A 442 -6.97 -18.10 -36.52
C PRO A 442 -6.78 -18.01 -38.04
N GLU A 443 -7.09 -16.85 -38.62
CA GLU A 443 -6.87 -16.55 -40.03
C GLU A 443 -5.41 -16.27 -40.40
N ALA A 444 -4.55 -16.05 -39.41
CA ALA A 444 -3.13 -15.81 -39.64
C ALA A 444 -2.42 -17.12 -40.02
N THR A 445 -1.75 -17.13 -41.14
CA THR A 445 -1.04 -18.30 -41.68
C THR A 445 0.44 -18.25 -41.36
N GLN A 446 1.00 -19.38 -40.91
CA GLN A 446 2.44 -19.53 -40.71
C GLN A 446 3.15 -19.63 -42.06
N ILE A 447 4.39 -19.17 -42.11
CA ILE A 447 5.25 -19.31 -43.28
C ILE A 447 5.83 -20.73 -43.28
N PRO A 448 5.78 -21.46 -44.40
CA PRO A 448 6.32 -22.81 -44.47
C PRO A 448 7.80 -22.85 -44.07
N ALA A 449 8.19 -23.83 -43.25
CA ALA A 449 9.53 -24.06 -42.73
C ALA A 449 10.18 -22.83 -42.02
N CYS A 450 9.37 -21.82 -41.62
CA CYS A 450 9.86 -20.64 -40.91
C CYS A 450 8.97 -20.35 -39.70
N ALA A 451 9.57 -20.35 -38.51
CA ALA A 451 8.89 -19.91 -37.30
C ALA A 451 9.18 -18.46 -36.98
N ILE A 452 8.13 -17.66 -36.75
CA ILE A 452 8.27 -16.28 -36.30
C ILE A 452 7.85 -16.21 -34.84
N VAL A 453 8.75 -15.77 -33.98
CA VAL A 453 8.53 -15.72 -32.53
C VAL A 453 8.71 -14.29 -32.04
N ARG A 454 7.74 -13.79 -31.27
CA ARG A 454 7.84 -12.51 -30.56
C ARG A 454 7.87 -12.77 -29.06
N PHE A 455 8.87 -12.22 -28.40
CA PHE A 455 9.04 -12.28 -26.96
C PHE A 455 8.56 -10.96 -26.34
N ASP A 456 7.44 -11.00 -25.62
CA ASP A 456 6.71 -9.80 -25.18
C ASP A 456 7.20 -9.29 -23.79
N SER A 457 8.53 -9.19 -23.59
CA SER A 457 9.14 -8.70 -22.33
C SER A 457 10.61 -8.32 -22.53
N GLN A 458 11.22 -7.68 -21.52
CA GLN A 458 12.69 -7.66 -21.39
C GLN A 458 13.23 -9.10 -21.26
N LEU A 459 14.44 -9.36 -21.78
CA LEU A 459 15.10 -10.65 -21.66
C LEU A 459 16.21 -10.57 -20.60
N PHE A 460 16.02 -11.23 -19.46
CA PHE A 460 16.91 -11.08 -18.30
C PHE A 460 16.98 -12.38 -17.47
N PHE A 461 17.79 -12.40 -16.43
CA PHE A 461 18.10 -13.61 -15.65
C PHE A 461 16.86 -14.42 -15.21
N ALA A 462 15.74 -13.77 -14.92
CA ALA A 462 14.56 -14.47 -14.41
C ALA A 462 13.76 -15.21 -15.49
N ASN A 463 13.88 -14.83 -16.78
CA ASN A 463 13.15 -15.45 -17.88
C ASN A 463 14.03 -15.99 -19.03
N ALA A 464 15.35 -15.88 -18.90
CA ALA A 464 16.31 -16.35 -19.89
C ALA A 464 16.17 -17.86 -20.19
N LEU A 465 15.99 -18.67 -19.14
CA LEU A 465 15.77 -20.12 -19.29
C LEU A 465 14.44 -20.41 -19.98
N TYR A 466 13.36 -19.72 -19.59
CA TYR A 466 12.04 -19.88 -20.18
C TYR A 466 12.03 -19.54 -21.68
N PHE A 467 12.74 -18.47 -22.08
CA PHE A 467 12.93 -18.11 -23.48
C PHE A 467 13.62 -19.24 -24.27
N LYS A 468 14.72 -19.76 -23.74
CA LYS A 468 15.48 -20.83 -24.37
C LYS A 468 14.65 -22.10 -24.52
N GLU A 469 14.06 -22.59 -23.42
CA GLU A 469 13.20 -23.78 -23.41
C GLU A 469 12.02 -23.66 -24.38
N PHE A 470 11.41 -22.46 -24.48
CA PHE A 470 10.33 -22.22 -25.43
C PHE A 470 10.78 -22.41 -26.88
N ILE A 471 11.97 -21.86 -27.25
CA ILE A 471 12.50 -22.00 -28.62
C ILE A 471 12.90 -23.45 -28.89
N GLU A 472 13.56 -24.13 -27.96
CA GLU A 472 13.92 -25.53 -28.08
C GLU A 472 12.70 -26.42 -28.28
N ASN A 473 11.69 -26.28 -27.44
CA ASN A 473 10.41 -26.99 -27.54
C ASN A 473 9.68 -26.67 -28.85
N LEU A 474 9.69 -25.41 -29.29
CA LEU A 474 9.07 -25.03 -30.57
C LEU A 474 9.70 -25.75 -31.73
N VAL A 475 11.04 -25.83 -31.77
CA VAL A 475 11.78 -26.51 -32.83
C VAL A 475 11.54 -28.04 -32.80
N GLU A 476 11.50 -28.63 -31.60
CA GLU A 476 11.35 -30.10 -31.45
C GLU A 476 9.90 -30.57 -31.70
N THR A 477 8.90 -29.74 -31.46
CA THR A 477 7.48 -30.11 -31.60
C THR A 477 6.90 -29.83 -32.99
N GLN A 478 7.64 -29.14 -33.87
CA GLN A 478 7.16 -28.89 -35.23
C GLN A 478 7.07 -30.21 -36.05
N SER A 479 5.96 -30.34 -36.75
CA SER A 479 5.71 -31.51 -37.64
C SER A 479 6.54 -31.50 -38.92
N GLN A 480 7.09 -30.36 -39.30
CA GLN A 480 8.02 -30.21 -40.44
C GLN A 480 9.30 -29.53 -39.97
N PRO A 481 10.45 -29.93 -40.51
CA PRO A 481 11.74 -29.27 -40.21
C PRO A 481 11.66 -27.76 -40.48
N LEU A 482 12.25 -26.97 -39.59
CA LEU A 482 12.40 -25.54 -39.77
C LEU A 482 13.75 -25.24 -40.46
N ASP A 483 13.73 -24.35 -41.44
CA ASP A 483 14.93 -23.79 -42.09
C ASP A 483 15.37 -22.51 -41.40
N ALA A 484 14.39 -21.77 -40.80
CA ALA A 484 14.66 -20.49 -40.19
C ALA A 484 13.76 -20.23 -38.97
N LEU A 485 14.32 -19.45 -38.03
CA LEU A 485 13.58 -18.82 -36.95
C LEU A 485 13.80 -17.31 -37.02
N ILE A 486 12.71 -16.54 -37.05
CA ILE A 486 12.76 -15.07 -37.01
C ILE A 486 12.33 -14.64 -35.62
N LEU A 487 13.23 -13.99 -34.88
CA LEU A 487 12.93 -13.36 -33.60
C LEU A 487 12.50 -11.91 -33.83
N ASP A 488 11.23 -11.64 -33.64
CA ASP A 488 10.71 -10.28 -33.54
C ASP A 488 11.08 -9.71 -32.15
N ALA A 489 12.10 -8.86 -32.12
CA ALA A 489 12.64 -8.24 -30.92
C ALA A 489 12.00 -6.89 -30.58
N SER A 490 10.88 -6.51 -31.22
CA SER A 490 10.20 -5.22 -31.02
C SER A 490 9.79 -4.98 -29.56
N SER A 491 9.46 -6.04 -28.84
CA SER A 491 9.04 -5.98 -27.43
C SER A 491 10.19 -6.25 -26.44
N ILE A 492 11.38 -6.58 -26.91
CA ILE A 492 12.56 -6.73 -26.05
C ILE A 492 13.16 -5.34 -25.79
N HIS A 493 12.70 -4.70 -24.72
CA HIS A 493 13.09 -3.33 -24.40
C HIS A 493 14.35 -3.20 -23.55
N ASP A 494 14.81 -4.30 -22.95
CA ASP A 494 16.09 -4.41 -22.23
C ASP A 494 16.63 -5.85 -22.27
N ILE A 495 17.96 -6.01 -22.14
CA ILE A 495 18.61 -7.32 -22.09
C ILE A 495 19.82 -7.26 -21.14
N ASP A 496 19.90 -8.20 -20.19
CA ASP A 496 21.04 -8.34 -19.29
C ASP A 496 22.05 -9.40 -19.77
N SER A 497 23.08 -9.65 -18.98
CA SER A 497 24.11 -10.67 -19.30
C SER A 497 23.53 -12.07 -19.43
N SER A 498 22.54 -12.44 -18.63
CA SER A 498 21.88 -13.75 -18.69
C SER A 498 21.02 -13.88 -19.96
N GLY A 499 20.32 -12.79 -20.33
CA GLY A 499 19.59 -12.74 -21.59
C GLY A 499 20.49 -12.82 -22.82
N LEU A 500 21.65 -12.15 -22.79
CA LEU A 500 22.65 -12.28 -23.84
C LEU A 500 23.16 -13.71 -24.00
N ASN A 501 23.47 -14.37 -22.88
CA ASN A 501 23.92 -15.78 -22.90
C ASN A 501 22.83 -16.71 -23.43
N ALA A 502 21.56 -16.52 -22.98
CA ALA A 502 20.45 -17.34 -23.47
C ALA A 502 20.24 -17.19 -24.98
N LEU A 503 20.37 -15.96 -25.51
CA LEU A 503 20.27 -15.74 -26.96
C LEU A 503 21.45 -16.35 -27.74
N SER A 504 22.68 -16.30 -27.19
CA SER A 504 23.86 -16.95 -27.78
C SER A 504 23.71 -18.48 -27.79
N GLU A 505 23.28 -19.06 -26.66
CA GLU A 505 23.03 -20.51 -26.57
C GLU A 505 21.90 -20.95 -27.52
N THR A 506 20.82 -20.15 -27.62
CA THR A 506 19.74 -20.39 -28.58
C THR A 506 20.27 -20.35 -30.03
N ASN A 507 21.10 -19.37 -30.37
CA ASN A 507 21.72 -19.29 -31.69
C ASN A 507 22.61 -20.54 -31.99
N THR A 508 23.38 -20.97 -31.00
CA THR A 508 24.21 -22.18 -31.10
C THR A 508 23.36 -23.45 -31.29
N PHE A 509 22.27 -23.58 -30.51
CA PHE A 509 21.29 -24.66 -30.66
C PHE A 509 20.67 -24.68 -32.05
N LEU A 510 20.18 -23.53 -32.55
CA LEU A 510 19.59 -23.42 -33.89
C LEU A 510 20.60 -23.79 -34.99
N LYS A 511 21.84 -23.32 -34.88
CA LYS A 511 22.92 -23.70 -35.80
C LYS A 511 23.18 -25.20 -35.81
N SER A 512 23.11 -25.87 -34.64
CA SER A 512 23.31 -27.34 -34.55
C SER A 512 22.19 -28.13 -35.24
N LYS A 513 21.04 -27.52 -35.45
CA LYS A 513 19.88 -28.07 -36.16
C LYS A 513 19.78 -27.56 -37.61
N GLU A 514 20.79 -26.85 -38.11
CA GLU A 514 20.84 -26.22 -39.42
C GLU A 514 19.76 -25.15 -39.65
N ILE A 515 19.20 -24.57 -38.55
CA ILE A 515 18.19 -23.52 -38.56
C ILE A 515 18.87 -22.16 -38.48
N LYS A 516 18.55 -21.25 -39.41
CA LYS A 516 19.04 -19.87 -39.38
C LYS A 516 18.24 -18.99 -38.42
N LEU A 517 18.97 -18.25 -37.58
CA LEU A 517 18.35 -17.20 -36.74
C LEU A 517 18.38 -15.86 -37.47
N TYR A 518 17.21 -15.28 -37.66
CA TYR A 518 17.03 -13.89 -38.08
C TYR A 518 16.50 -13.06 -36.92
N ILE A 519 16.93 -11.80 -36.79
CA ILE A 519 16.43 -10.90 -35.75
C ILE A 519 15.92 -9.63 -36.42
N SER A 520 14.70 -9.21 -36.05
CA SER A 520 14.07 -7.98 -36.56
C SER A 520 13.65 -7.03 -35.43
N ASP A 521 13.44 -5.76 -35.78
CA ASP A 521 12.83 -4.73 -34.92
C ASP A 521 13.60 -4.48 -33.62
N ILE A 522 14.91 -4.65 -33.58
CA ILE A 522 15.72 -4.45 -32.38
C ILE A 522 15.79 -2.95 -32.03
N ILE A 523 15.38 -2.58 -30.81
CA ILE A 523 15.53 -1.21 -30.33
C ILE A 523 17.01 -0.86 -30.05
N GLY A 524 17.36 0.44 -30.20
CA GLY A 524 18.73 0.94 -30.10
C GLY A 524 19.52 0.44 -28.88
N PRO A 525 19.04 0.61 -27.62
CA PRO A 525 19.77 0.18 -26.42
C PRO A 525 20.06 -1.33 -26.36
N VAL A 526 19.15 -2.16 -26.85
CA VAL A 526 19.34 -3.61 -26.92
C VAL A 526 20.35 -3.96 -28.00
N ARG A 527 20.22 -3.35 -29.18
CA ARG A 527 21.16 -3.52 -30.29
C ARG A 527 22.59 -3.18 -29.88
N ASP A 528 22.80 -2.07 -29.18
CA ASP A 528 24.13 -1.66 -28.73
C ASP A 528 24.76 -2.68 -27.77
N ARG A 529 23.96 -3.31 -26.90
CA ARG A 529 24.44 -4.39 -26.01
C ARG A 529 24.79 -5.66 -26.78
N LEU A 530 23.96 -6.04 -27.76
CA LEU A 530 24.23 -7.20 -28.62
C LEU A 530 25.52 -7.02 -29.41
N TYR A 531 25.79 -5.82 -29.96
CA TYR A 531 27.05 -5.50 -30.61
C TYR A 531 28.24 -5.57 -29.65
N LYS A 532 28.15 -4.97 -28.48
CA LYS A 532 29.21 -5.01 -27.45
C LYS A 532 29.52 -6.44 -26.97
N ALA A 533 28.55 -7.32 -26.98
CA ALA A 533 28.70 -8.73 -26.61
C ALA A 533 29.25 -9.59 -27.79
N GLY A 534 29.42 -9.03 -28.99
CA GLY A 534 29.84 -9.78 -30.18
C GLY A 534 28.75 -10.67 -30.80
N LEU A 535 27.57 -10.71 -30.19
CA LEU A 535 26.49 -11.62 -30.61
C LEU A 535 25.92 -11.27 -31.99
N MET A 536 25.94 -9.98 -32.35
CA MET A 536 25.50 -9.54 -33.66
C MET A 536 26.41 -10.03 -34.79
N ASP A 537 27.71 -10.22 -34.52
CA ASP A 537 28.67 -10.82 -35.48
C ASP A 537 28.50 -12.34 -35.55
N GLU A 538 28.16 -13.01 -34.44
CA GLU A 538 27.85 -14.45 -34.40
C GLU A 538 26.60 -14.82 -35.19
N ILE A 539 25.56 -13.98 -35.16
CA ILE A 539 24.30 -14.17 -35.90
C ILE A 539 24.50 -13.85 -37.38
N GLY A 540 25.38 -12.92 -37.69
CA GLY A 540 25.66 -12.42 -39.02
C GLY A 540 24.88 -11.15 -39.33
N LYS A 541 25.57 -10.15 -39.91
CA LYS A 541 24.98 -8.84 -40.26
C LYS A 541 23.84 -8.95 -41.27
N GLU A 542 23.92 -9.92 -42.16
CA GLU A 542 22.95 -10.24 -43.20
C GLU A 542 21.64 -10.88 -42.65
N ASN A 543 21.61 -11.24 -41.39
CA ASN A 543 20.46 -11.84 -40.72
C ASN A 543 19.76 -10.86 -39.76
N GLN A 544 20.10 -9.56 -39.85
CA GLN A 544 19.57 -8.50 -39.01
C GLN A 544 18.74 -7.55 -39.84
N PHE A 545 17.50 -7.27 -39.41
CA PHE A 545 16.54 -6.49 -40.17
C PHE A 545 15.92 -5.37 -39.32
N MET A 546 15.62 -4.25 -39.97
CA MET A 546 14.90 -3.15 -39.31
C MET A 546 13.43 -3.47 -39.06
N TYR A 547 12.83 -4.24 -39.96
CA TYR A 547 11.41 -4.61 -39.92
C TYR A 547 11.22 -6.10 -40.14
N LEU A 548 10.18 -6.64 -39.49
CA LEU A 548 9.84 -8.07 -39.59
C LEU A 548 9.52 -8.48 -41.04
N GLU A 549 8.84 -7.60 -41.80
CA GLU A 549 8.50 -7.88 -43.18
C GLU A 549 9.75 -8.10 -44.07
N ASP A 550 10.83 -7.35 -43.79
CA ASP A 550 12.09 -7.47 -44.53
C ASP A 550 12.79 -8.80 -44.22
N ALA A 551 12.77 -9.23 -42.97
CA ALA A 551 13.31 -10.54 -42.56
C ALA A 551 12.56 -11.69 -43.26
N VAL A 552 11.24 -11.61 -43.30
CA VAL A 552 10.38 -12.59 -43.97
C VAL A 552 10.61 -12.58 -45.48
N ALA A 553 10.66 -11.41 -46.11
CA ALA A 553 10.92 -11.29 -47.53
C ALA A 553 12.31 -11.84 -47.94
N CYS A 554 13.33 -11.60 -47.11
CA CYS A 554 14.67 -12.17 -47.30
C CYS A 554 14.66 -13.70 -47.24
N TYR A 555 13.97 -14.29 -46.22
CA TYR A 555 13.81 -15.74 -46.12
C TYR A 555 13.09 -16.34 -47.30
N GLN A 556 11.97 -15.77 -47.77
CA GLN A 556 11.17 -16.23 -48.91
C GLN A 556 11.97 -16.19 -50.23
N LYS A 557 12.74 -15.12 -50.48
CA LYS A 557 13.59 -14.99 -51.66
C LYS A 557 14.71 -16.02 -51.69
N ARG A 558 15.35 -16.31 -50.53
CA ARG A 558 16.36 -17.34 -50.42
C ARG A 558 15.82 -18.72 -50.78
N ASN A 559 14.60 -19.04 -50.36
CA ASN A 559 13.96 -20.35 -50.63
C ASN A 559 13.53 -20.52 -52.10
N ASN A 560 13.18 -19.40 -52.79
CA ASN A 560 12.74 -19.42 -54.17
C ASN A 560 13.87 -19.36 -55.20
N ASN A 561 15.18 -19.42 -54.80
CA ASN A 561 16.35 -19.28 -55.71
C ASN A 561 16.36 -18.00 -56.56
N GLU A 562 15.67 -16.92 -56.15
CA GLU A 562 15.71 -15.64 -56.84
C GLU A 562 17.00 -14.88 -56.50
N THR A 563 17.90 -14.75 -57.49
CA THR A 563 19.25 -14.18 -57.33
C THR A 563 19.31 -12.64 -57.36
N ASP A 564 18.20 -11.92 -57.29
CA ASP A 564 18.22 -10.48 -57.19
C ASP A 564 18.41 -9.98 -55.77
N PHE A 565 19.66 -9.76 -55.42
CA PHE A 565 20.04 -9.09 -54.17
C PHE A 565 19.65 -7.62 -54.19
N TRP A 566 18.51 -7.25 -53.59
CA TRP A 566 18.36 -5.90 -53.12
C TRP A 566 19.41 -5.66 -52.03
N THR A 567 20.35 -4.77 -52.32
CA THR A 567 21.21 -4.19 -51.28
C THR A 567 20.27 -3.54 -50.26
N VAL A 568 19.94 -4.32 -49.21
CA VAL A 568 19.40 -3.75 -47.98
C VAL A 568 20.40 -2.71 -47.54
N SER A 569 19.98 -1.46 -47.48
CA SER A 569 20.81 -0.35 -47.03
C SER A 569 21.38 -0.74 -45.68
N ALA A 570 22.62 -1.23 -45.69
CA ALA A 570 23.38 -1.46 -44.48
C ALA A 570 23.35 -0.14 -43.71
N ILE A 571 22.86 -0.17 -42.50
CA ILE A 571 22.92 0.96 -41.59
C ILE A 571 24.40 1.27 -41.41
N GLN A 572 24.94 2.17 -42.22
CA GLN A 572 26.24 2.78 -41.94
C GLN A 572 26.05 3.67 -40.73
N THR A 573 26.23 3.09 -39.54
CA THR A 573 26.47 3.88 -38.37
C THR A 573 27.85 4.49 -38.50
N ASN A 574 27.89 5.76 -38.84
CA ASN A 574 29.06 6.59 -38.60
C ASN A 574 29.31 6.63 -37.08
N HIS A 575 30.16 5.74 -36.61
CA HIS A 575 30.82 5.86 -35.33
C HIS A 575 32.05 6.77 -35.51
N ASN A 576 31.82 8.09 -35.57
CA ASN A 576 32.81 9.10 -35.27
C ASN A 576 32.08 10.24 -34.56
N THR A 577 32.03 10.18 -33.22
CA THR A 577 32.28 11.24 -32.21
C THR A 577 32.03 10.65 -30.84
#